data_7e4e68402e2ad3a9564e00496e27bcd0
#
_entry.id   7e4e68402e2ad3a9564e00496e27bcd0
#
_cell.length_a   1.000
_cell.length_b   1.000
_cell.length_c   1.000
_cell.angle_alpha   90.00
_cell.angle_beta   90.00
_cell.angle_gamma   90.00
#
_symmetry.space_group_name_H-M   'P 1'
#
loop_
_entity.id
_entity.type
_entity.pdbx_description
1 polymer ?
#
loop_
_entity_poly.entity_id
_entity_poly.type
_entity_poly.pdbx_seq_one_letter_code
_entity_poly.pdbx_strand_id
1 'polypeptide(L)'
;MLKQLNVYAENKKGTLEKITRILLEHDINILGSMSDDGAEFGINRMVVSDPKTAAESLQKAGFMCSVKNVIGVEVKDEVGNLHSLLTTLLDMNINVQYLYLSFNRDSGLPIMVFSADDIWEVEDSLKNRGYQVA
;
A
#
# COMPACT_ATOMS: atom_id res chain seq x y z
N MET A 1 8.50 3.02 7.42
CA MET A 1 7.42 3.56 6.59
C MET A 1 7.59 3.14 5.14
N LEU A 2 6.53 2.76 4.48
CA LEU A 2 6.57 2.33 3.09
C LEU A 2 6.21 3.47 2.14
N LYS A 3 6.69 3.38 0.91
CA LYS A 3 6.29 4.29 -0.16
C LYS A 3 5.29 3.58 -1.06
N GLN A 4 4.11 4.18 -1.19
CA GLN A 4 3.03 3.66 -2.00
C GLN A 4 2.91 4.44 -3.30
N LEU A 5 2.83 3.72 -4.40
CA LEU A 5 2.52 4.27 -5.69
C LEU A 5 1.01 4.33 -5.85
N ASN A 6 0.49 5.53 -6.16
CA ASN A 6 -0.91 5.72 -6.53
C ASN A 6 -0.98 5.96 -8.03
N VAL A 7 -1.79 5.19 -8.72
CA VAL A 7 -2.05 5.37 -10.15
C VAL A 7 -3.52 5.70 -10.33
N TYR A 8 -3.80 6.87 -10.89
CA TYR A 8 -5.15 7.36 -11.13
C TYR A 8 -5.51 7.06 -12.58
N ALA A 9 -6.51 6.22 -12.78
CA ALA A 9 -6.92 5.81 -14.12
C ALA A 9 -8.39 5.46 -14.15
N GLU A 10 -9.03 5.63 -15.31
CA GLU A 10 -10.39 5.15 -15.51
C GLU A 10 -10.43 3.62 -15.36
N ASN A 11 -11.45 3.13 -14.67
CA ASN A 11 -11.66 1.69 -14.53
C ASN A 11 -12.29 1.15 -15.81
N LYS A 12 -11.44 0.82 -16.77
CA LYS A 12 -11.80 0.22 -18.04
C LYS A 12 -11.18 -1.15 -18.18
N LYS A 13 -11.79 -1.99 -19.01
CA LYS A 13 -11.20 -3.26 -19.41
C LYS A 13 -9.80 -3.03 -19.98
N GLY A 14 -8.82 -3.72 -19.44
CA GLY A 14 -7.43 -3.66 -19.88
C GLY A 14 -6.56 -2.59 -19.20
N THR A 15 -7.11 -1.70 -18.37
CA THR A 15 -6.31 -0.67 -17.70
C THR A 15 -5.30 -1.27 -16.71
N LEU A 16 -5.72 -2.17 -15.86
CA LEU A 16 -4.81 -2.86 -14.91
C LEU A 16 -3.77 -3.70 -15.64
N GLU A 17 -4.16 -4.38 -16.71
CA GLU A 17 -3.21 -5.14 -17.54
C GLU A 17 -2.13 -4.22 -18.08
N LYS A 18 -2.50 -3.06 -18.62
CA LYS A 18 -1.55 -2.10 -19.16
C LYS A 18 -0.60 -1.56 -18.10
N ILE A 19 -1.12 -1.19 -16.92
CA ILE A 19 -0.31 -0.72 -15.80
C ILE A 19 0.72 -1.78 -15.39
N THR A 20 0.27 -3.00 -15.17
CA THR A 20 1.14 -4.10 -14.75
C THR A 20 2.14 -4.50 -15.82
N ARG A 21 1.77 -4.42 -17.09
CA ARG A 21 2.68 -4.68 -18.21
C ARG A 21 3.83 -3.68 -18.25
N ILE A 22 3.55 -2.39 -18.04
CA ILE A 22 4.58 -1.35 -17.97
C ILE A 22 5.55 -1.62 -16.83
N LEU A 23 5.03 -2.00 -15.66
CA LEU A 23 5.87 -2.35 -14.52
C LEU A 23 6.74 -3.59 -14.80
N LEU A 24 6.16 -4.60 -15.44
CA LEU A 24 6.91 -5.79 -15.87
C LEU A 24 8.06 -5.45 -16.84
N GLU A 25 7.80 -4.60 -17.81
CA GLU A 25 8.80 -4.16 -18.79
C GLU A 25 9.99 -3.42 -18.14
N HIS A 26 9.79 -2.83 -16.97
CA HIS A 26 10.82 -2.14 -16.20
C HIS A 26 11.36 -2.95 -15.03
N ASP A 27 11.06 -4.26 -15.00
CA ASP A 27 11.52 -5.20 -13.98
C ASP A 27 11.13 -4.77 -12.55
N ILE A 28 9.92 -4.25 -12.41
CA ILE A 28 9.40 -3.79 -11.12
C ILE A 28 8.42 -4.82 -10.56
N ASN A 29 8.71 -5.31 -9.34
CA ASN A 29 7.86 -6.25 -8.64
C ASN A 29 6.76 -5.54 -7.87
N ILE A 30 5.54 -6.05 -7.94
CA ILE A 30 4.39 -5.57 -7.17
C ILE A 30 4.31 -6.39 -5.89
N LEU A 31 4.52 -5.74 -4.75
CA LEU A 31 4.60 -6.40 -3.44
C LEU A 31 3.24 -6.46 -2.73
N GLY A 32 2.34 -5.60 -3.09
CA GLY A 32 0.97 -5.55 -2.60
C GLY A 32 0.19 -4.50 -3.37
N SER A 33 -1.11 -4.69 -3.52
CA SER A 33 -1.92 -3.76 -4.29
C SER A 33 -3.38 -3.78 -3.89
N MET A 34 -4.04 -2.66 -4.12
CA MET A 34 -5.47 -2.49 -3.91
C MET A 34 -6.01 -1.57 -5.00
N SER A 35 -7.07 -2.01 -5.66
CA SER A 35 -7.77 -1.21 -6.66
C SER A 35 -9.10 -0.76 -6.11
N ASP A 36 -9.39 0.52 -6.28
CA ASP A 36 -10.63 1.14 -5.82
C ASP A 36 -11.29 1.84 -7.00
N ASP A 37 -12.56 1.53 -7.24
CA ASP A 37 -13.34 2.07 -8.34
C ASP A 37 -14.20 3.24 -7.84
N GLY A 38 -13.70 4.45 -8.06
CA GLY A 38 -14.46 5.67 -7.77
C GLY A 38 -15.44 6.02 -8.91
N ALA A 39 -16.31 7.01 -8.67
CA ALA A 39 -17.35 7.42 -9.61
C ALA A 39 -16.79 7.97 -10.94
N GLU A 40 -15.65 8.64 -10.90
CA GLU A 40 -15.01 9.22 -12.09
C GLU A 40 -13.66 8.58 -12.40
N PHE A 41 -12.91 8.20 -11.38
CA PHE A 41 -11.59 7.60 -11.50
C PHE A 41 -11.46 6.42 -10.57
N GLY A 42 -10.77 5.38 -11.05
CA GLY A 42 -10.23 4.36 -10.19
C GLY A 42 -8.88 4.81 -9.60
N ILE A 43 -8.56 4.34 -8.42
CA ILE A 43 -7.26 4.51 -7.80
C ILE A 43 -6.66 3.13 -7.60
N ASN A 44 -5.46 2.92 -8.16
CA ASN A 44 -4.69 1.72 -7.94
C ASN A 44 -3.57 2.08 -6.97
N ARG A 45 -3.62 1.51 -5.78
CA ARG A 45 -2.60 1.71 -4.75
C ARG A 45 -1.72 0.47 -4.71
N MET A 46 -0.42 0.66 -4.75
CA MET A 46 0.50 -0.48 -4.72
C MET A 46 1.82 -0.14 -4.05
N VAL A 47 2.36 -1.13 -3.38
CA VAL A 47 3.75 -1.10 -2.92
C VAL A 47 4.56 -1.88 -3.94
N VAL A 48 5.59 -1.25 -4.47
CA VAL A 48 6.42 -1.81 -5.54
C VAL A 48 7.89 -1.77 -5.15
N SER A 49 8.70 -2.56 -5.83
CA SER A 49 10.14 -2.66 -5.54
C SER A 49 10.92 -1.39 -5.84
N ASP A 50 10.47 -0.59 -6.81
CA ASP A 50 11.09 0.68 -7.19
C ASP A 50 10.01 1.71 -7.52
N PRO A 51 9.50 2.43 -6.51
CA PRO A 51 8.40 3.38 -6.73
C PRO A 51 8.77 4.57 -7.62
N LYS A 52 10.01 5.01 -7.60
CA LYS A 52 10.45 6.14 -8.42
C LYS A 52 10.43 5.78 -9.90
N THR A 53 11.06 4.69 -10.28
CA THR A 53 11.07 4.21 -11.66
C THR A 53 9.67 3.86 -12.13
N ALA A 54 8.86 3.26 -11.26
CA ALA A 54 7.47 2.94 -11.57
C ALA A 54 6.66 4.19 -11.91
N ALA A 55 6.73 5.22 -11.08
CA ALA A 55 6.03 6.48 -11.31
C ALA A 55 6.48 7.15 -12.62
N GLU A 56 7.78 7.23 -12.85
CA GLU A 56 8.33 7.83 -14.06
C GLU A 56 7.88 7.08 -15.32
N SER A 57 7.90 5.75 -15.29
CA SER A 57 7.51 4.92 -16.44
C SER A 57 6.03 5.03 -16.76
N LEU A 58 5.18 5.04 -15.75
CA LEU A 58 3.75 5.18 -15.92
C LEU A 58 3.37 6.59 -16.38
N GLN A 59 4.02 7.61 -15.87
CA GLN A 59 3.82 9.00 -16.30
C GLN A 59 4.18 9.19 -17.78
N LYS A 60 5.28 8.59 -18.24
CA LYS A 60 5.65 8.59 -19.66
C LYS A 60 4.60 7.91 -20.53
N ALA A 61 3.89 6.93 -20.01
CA ALA A 61 2.81 6.25 -20.71
C ALA A 61 1.46 7.00 -20.64
N GLY A 62 1.43 8.16 -19.98
CA GLY A 62 0.25 9.01 -19.89
C GLY A 62 -0.60 8.82 -18.64
N PHE A 63 -0.17 8.00 -17.69
CA PHE A 63 -0.88 7.83 -16.41
C PHE A 63 -0.53 8.93 -15.43
N MET A 64 -1.52 9.37 -14.67
CA MET A 64 -1.31 10.27 -13.53
C MET A 64 -0.92 9.42 -12.32
N CYS A 65 0.22 9.74 -11.72
CA CYS A 65 0.76 8.99 -10.58
C CYS A 65 1.20 9.93 -9.47
N SER A 66 1.17 9.43 -8.24
CA SER A 66 1.82 10.05 -7.09
C SER A 66 2.46 8.98 -6.23
N VAL A 67 3.43 9.37 -5.42
CA VAL A 67 4.06 8.50 -4.42
C VAL A 67 3.77 9.09 -3.04
N LYS A 68 3.25 8.25 -2.16
CA LYS A 68 2.79 8.65 -0.83
C LYS A 68 3.37 7.71 0.23
N ASN A 69 3.69 8.26 1.39
CA ASN A 69 4.07 7.44 2.54
C ASN A 69 2.85 6.76 3.15
N VAL A 70 3.00 5.49 3.49
CA VAL A 70 1.99 4.69 4.18
C VAL A 70 2.65 3.85 5.27
N ILE A 71 1.85 3.35 6.19
CA ILE A 71 2.33 2.51 7.29
C ILE A 71 2.20 1.04 6.89
N GLY A 72 3.26 0.27 7.14
CA GLY A 72 3.22 -1.18 7.03
C GLY A 72 3.52 -1.81 8.37
N VAL A 73 2.68 -2.71 8.84
CA VAL A 73 2.85 -3.43 10.09
C VAL A 73 2.94 -4.91 9.81
N GLU A 74 4.07 -5.52 10.18
CA GLU A 74 4.25 -6.96 10.07
C GLU A 74 3.52 -7.65 11.21
N VAL A 75 2.71 -8.64 10.88
CA VAL A 75 1.91 -9.40 11.83
C VAL A 75 2.12 -10.89 11.65
N LYS A 76 1.79 -11.68 12.67
CA LYS A 76 1.81 -13.14 12.55
C LYS A 76 0.69 -13.60 11.64
N ASP A 77 0.93 -14.64 10.86
CA ASP A 77 -0.09 -15.25 10.01
C ASP A 77 -0.96 -16.19 10.85
N GLU A 78 -1.93 -15.61 11.55
CA GLU A 78 -2.83 -16.32 12.45
C GLU A 78 -4.22 -15.69 12.46
N VAL A 79 -5.20 -16.46 12.88
CA VAL A 79 -6.58 -15.98 13.02
C VAL A 79 -6.62 -14.82 14.03
N GLY A 80 -7.27 -13.73 13.63
CA GLY A 80 -7.45 -12.55 14.48
C GLY A 80 -6.32 -11.53 14.40
N ASN A 81 -5.30 -11.73 13.56
CA ASN A 81 -4.17 -10.80 13.44
C ASN A 81 -4.61 -9.37 13.06
N LEU A 82 -5.50 -9.25 12.07
CA LEU A 82 -6.04 -7.96 11.64
C LEU A 82 -6.92 -7.34 12.73
N HIS A 83 -7.75 -8.15 13.37
CA HIS A 83 -8.61 -7.67 14.46
C HIS A 83 -7.78 -7.09 15.62
N SER A 84 -6.69 -7.76 16.01
CA SER A 84 -5.79 -7.26 17.05
C SER A 84 -5.18 -5.91 16.70
N LEU A 85 -4.72 -5.75 15.47
CA LEU A 85 -4.18 -4.47 14.99
C LEU A 85 -5.25 -3.38 15.00
N LEU A 86 -6.43 -3.68 14.47
CA LEU A 86 -7.54 -2.71 14.41
C LEU A 86 -8.02 -2.32 15.82
N THR A 87 -8.02 -3.24 16.77
CA THR A 87 -8.35 -2.94 18.16
C THR A 87 -7.34 -1.97 18.76
N THR A 88 -6.06 -2.18 18.51
CA THR A 88 -5.00 -1.26 18.96
C THR A 88 -5.19 0.14 18.34
N LEU A 89 -5.45 0.22 17.07
CA LEU A 89 -5.68 1.49 16.37
C LEU A 89 -6.93 2.19 16.90
N LEU A 90 -7.98 1.45 17.19
CA LEU A 90 -9.20 1.99 17.80
C LEU A 90 -8.91 2.57 19.20
N ASP A 91 -8.14 1.86 20.02
CA ASP A 91 -7.74 2.34 21.35
C ASP A 91 -6.89 3.61 21.29
N MET A 92 -6.13 3.77 20.20
CA MET A 92 -5.36 4.98 19.92
C MET A 92 -6.20 6.09 19.29
N ASN A 93 -7.49 5.87 19.06
CA ASN A 93 -8.40 6.79 18.38
C ASN A 93 -7.96 7.11 16.94
N ILE A 94 -7.45 6.12 16.23
CA ILE A 94 -6.97 6.24 14.86
C ILE A 94 -8.03 5.71 13.90
N ASN A 95 -8.38 6.52 12.90
CA ASN A 95 -9.24 6.11 11.80
C ASN A 95 -8.40 5.62 10.63
N VAL A 96 -8.60 4.36 10.24
CA VAL A 96 -7.96 3.77 9.07
C VAL A 96 -8.70 4.22 7.82
N GLN A 97 -8.02 4.91 6.92
CA GLN A 97 -8.62 5.40 5.67
C GLN A 97 -8.80 4.29 4.65
N TYR A 98 -7.82 3.40 4.54
CA TYR A 98 -7.86 2.19 3.73
C TYR A 98 -6.77 1.23 4.20
N LEU A 99 -6.92 -0.05 3.87
CA LEU A 99 -6.00 -1.09 4.29
C LEU A 99 -5.92 -2.18 3.23
N TYR A 100 -4.73 -2.72 3.00
CA TYR A 100 -4.53 -3.88 2.14
C TYR A 100 -3.33 -4.69 2.60
N LEU A 101 -3.18 -5.87 2.02
CA LEU A 101 -2.19 -6.86 2.42
C LEU A 101 -0.98 -6.84 1.50
N SER A 102 0.19 -6.91 2.11
CA SER A 102 1.46 -7.23 1.46
C SER A 102 2.15 -8.33 2.25
N PHE A 103 3.34 -8.71 1.84
CA PHE A 103 4.14 -9.74 2.52
C PHE A 103 5.59 -9.30 2.60
N ASN A 104 6.22 -9.62 3.73
CA ASN A 104 7.67 -9.56 3.83
C ASN A 104 8.25 -10.73 3.04
N ARG A 105 9.03 -10.44 2.01
CA ARG A 105 9.58 -11.47 1.11
C ARG A 105 10.64 -12.34 1.79
N ASP A 106 11.27 -11.84 2.85
CA ASP A 106 12.29 -12.59 3.59
C ASP A 106 11.67 -13.50 4.65
N SER A 107 10.76 -12.98 5.46
CA SER A 107 10.10 -13.74 6.53
C SER A 107 8.88 -14.52 6.08
N GLY A 108 8.25 -14.11 4.99
CA GLY A 108 6.97 -14.65 4.53
C GLY A 108 5.77 -14.18 5.35
N LEU A 109 5.99 -13.31 6.33
CA LEU A 109 4.90 -12.83 7.19
C LEU A 109 4.08 -11.73 6.51
N PRO A 110 2.77 -11.66 6.81
CA PRO A 110 1.91 -10.63 6.28
C PRO A 110 2.31 -9.24 6.77
N ILE A 111 2.16 -8.26 5.89
CA ILE A 111 2.30 -6.84 6.22
C ILE A 111 0.95 -6.18 5.96
N MET A 112 0.33 -5.62 7.00
CA MET A 112 -0.87 -4.82 6.84
C MET A 112 -0.46 -3.40 6.46
N VAL A 113 -0.80 -2.97 5.25
CA VAL A 113 -0.49 -1.65 4.72
C VAL A 113 -1.72 -0.77 4.88
N PHE A 114 -1.56 0.38 5.50
CA PHE A 114 -2.69 1.28 5.70
C PHE A 114 -2.28 2.74 5.73
N SER A 115 -3.26 3.60 5.53
CA SER A 115 -3.12 5.04 5.66
C SER A 115 -4.06 5.56 6.75
N ALA A 116 -3.61 6.61 7.41
CA ALA A 116 -4.35 7.33 8.45
C ALA A 116 -3.87 8.79 8.45
N ASP A 117 -4.57 9.66 9.17
CA ASP A 117 -4.05 10.98 9.46
C ASP A 117 -2.85 10.87 10.41
N ASP A 118 -1.94 11.85 10.34
CA ASP A 118 -0.76 11.92 11.22
C ASP A 118 0.06 10.62 11.24
N ILE A 119 0.38 10.09 10.06
CA ILE A 119 1.01 8.77 9.92
C ILE A 119 2.34 8.64 10.66
N TRP A 120 3.12 9.71 10.79
CA TRP A 120 4.40 9.67 11.50
C TRP A 120 4.19 9.41 13.00
N GLU A 121 3.19 10.06 13.57
CA GLU A 121 2.83 9.90 14.98
C GLU A 121 2.24 8.50 15.24
N VAL A 122 1.41 8.02 14.32
CA VAL A 122 0.85 6.67 14.38
C VAL A 122 1.95 5.61 14.30
N GLU A 123 2.91 5.77 13.40
CA GLU A 123 4.04 4.86 13.26
C GLU A 123 4.86 4.80 14.55
N ASP A 124 5.21 5.95 15.12
CA ASP A 124 5.96 6.01 16.38
C ASP A 124 5.21 5.33 17.52
N SER A 125 3.91 5.57 17.62
CA SER A 125 3.07 4.96 18.67
C SER A 125 3.00 3.43 18.51
N LEU A 126 2.92 2.93 17.30
CA LEU A 126 2.93 1.49 17.03
C LEU A 126 4.27 0.85 17.40
N LYS A 127 5.38 1.49 17.05
CA LYS A 127 6.72 1.05 17.45
C LYS A 127 6.86 0.99 18.97
N ASN A 128 6.38 2.00 19.67
CA ASN A 128 6.42 2.06 21.14
C ASN A 128 5.57 0.97 21.79
N ARG A 129 4.55 0.48 21.11
CA ARG A 129 3.70 -0.63 21.56
C ARG A 129 4.26 -2.01 21.19
N GLY A 130 5.43 -2.06 20.55
CA GLY A 130 6.11 -3.30 20.21
C GLY A 130 5.76 -3.88 18.85
N TYR A 131 5.04 -3.15 17.99
CA TYR A 131 4.76 -3.60 16.64
C TYR A 131 5.99 -3.49 15.75
N GLN A 132 6.14 -4.47 14.86
CA GLN A 132 7.18 -4.46 13.83
C GLN A 132 6.69 -3.64 12.64
N VAL A 133 7.23 -2.45 12.49
CA VAL A 133 6.87 -1.53 11.38
C VAL A 133 7.85 -1.71 10.24
N ALA A 134 7.31 -1.87 9.04
CA ALA A 134 8.10 -2.07 7.82
C ALA A 134 8.71 -0.76 7.29
#